data_41cbe6e3f63ed7022f8f1397fe51f88e
#
_entry.id   41cbe6e3f63ed7022f8f1397fe51f88e
#
_cell.length_a   1.000
_cell.length_b   1.000
_cell.length_c   1.000
_cell.angle_alpha   90.00
_cell.angle_beta   90.00
_cell.angle_gamma   90.00
#
_symmetry.space_group_name_H-M   'P 1'
#
loop_
_entity.id
_entity.type
_entity.pdbx_description
1 polymer ?
#
loop_
_entity_poly.entity_id
_entity_poly.type
_entity_poly.pdbx_seq_one_letter_code
_entity_poly.pdbx_strand_id
1 'polypeptide(L)'
;MKFIFLSIFLIISNNIFSSQIEDIRELYVQSSNSLENAVKLQKLTNDLVFSDDPFNKDSEKIFKNPYISGYLASSFFLIAKNSKNIFLKFKNFEIGKFILEKLIYNFPNNLELIILRNNIQSNCPKALNYDDNLAEDIFFIEENIHLFDNLRILTDVR
;
A
#
# COMPACT_ATOMS: atom_id res chain seq x y z
N MET A 1 36.23 17.90 0.78
CA MET A 1 35.50 17.53 -0.47
C MET A 1 34.68 16.24 -0.38
N LYS A 2 35.20 15.12 0.18
CA LYS A 2 34.44 13.84 0.30
C LYS A 2 33.12 13.94 1.06
N PHE A 3 33.03 14.74 2.15
CA PHE A 3 31.82 14.87 2.96
C PHE A 3 30.68 15.66 2.26
N ILE A 4 31.02 16.61 1.38
CA ILE A 4 30.04 17.40 0.61
C ILE A 4 29.37 16.51 -0.45
N PHE A 5 30.13 15.62 -1.10
CA PHE A 5 29.58 14.67 -2.08
C PHE A 5 28.63 13.65 -1.42
N LEU A 6 28.96 13.20 -0.21
CA LEU A 6 28.10 12.24 0.50
C LEU A 6 26.77 12.88 0.93
N SER A 7 26.79 14.14 1.41
CA SER A 7 25.58 14.86 1.80
C SER A 7 24.68 15.18 0.61
N ILE A 8 25.24 15.58 -0.54
CA ILE A 8 24.50 15.82 -1.77
C ILE A 8 23.85 14.54 -2.28
N PHE A 9 24.57 13.40 -2.26
CA PHE A 9 24.04 12.10 -2.67
C PHE A 9 22.86 11.66 -1.80
N LEU A 10 22.94 11.85 -0.48
CA LEU A 10 21.84 11.55 0.45
C LEU A 10 20.60 12.43 0.23
N ILE A 11 20.80 13.71 -0.08
CA ILE A 11 19.67 14.63 -0.37
C ILE A 11 18.98 14.23 -1.68
N ILE A 12 19.73 13.88 -2.71
CA ILE A 12 19.18 13.45 -4.00
C ILE A 12 18.41 12.14 -3.86
N SER A 13 18.95 11.15 -3.14
CA SER A 13 18.28 9.87 -2.93
C SER A 13 16.96 9.99 -2.17
N ASN A 14 16.90 10.85 -1.15
CA ASN A 14 15.68 11.12 -0.39
C ASN A 14 14.61 11.82 -1.25
N ASN A 15 15.00 12.76 -2.12
CA ASN A 15 14.06 13.44 -3.01
C ASN A 15 13.48 12.49 -4.08
N ILE A 16 14.28 11.58 -4.63
CA ILE A 16 13.81 10.58 -5.61
C ILE A 16 12.83 9.61 -4.95
N PHE A 17 13.12 9.14 -3.74
CA PHE A 17 12.22 8.24 -3.02
C PHE A 17 10.89 8.92 -2.64
N SER A 18 10.95 10.19 -2.20
CA SER A 18 9.74 10.97 -1.90
C SER A 18 8.86 11.14 -3.14
N SER A 19 9.44 11.49 -4.28
CA SER A 19 8.70 11.59 -5.55
C SER A 19 8.06 10.26 -5.95
N GLN A 20 8.79 9.15 -5.83
CA GLN A 20 8.29 7.83 -6.20
C GLN A 20 7.10 7.37 -5.35
N ILE A 21 7.10 7.63 -4.05
CA ILE A 21 5.97 7.25 -3.19
C ILE A 21 4.73 8.10 -3.48
N GLU A 22 4.89 9.39 -3.82
CA GLU A 22 3.76 10.24 -4.23
C GLU A 22 3.12 9.74 -5.53
N ASP A 23 3.92 9.37 -6.53
CA ASP A 23 3.42 8.78 -7.79
C ASP A 23 2.62 7.49 -7.52
N ILE A 24 3.08 6.66 -6.57
CA ILE A 24 2.37 5.44 -6.17
C ILE A 24 1.03 5.77 -5.48
N ARG A 25 0.99 6.78 -4.60
CA ARG A 25 -0.23 7.26 -3.93
C ARG A 25 -1.27 7.74 -4.94
N GLU A 26 -0.85 8.56 -5.89
CA GLU A 26 -1.72 9.05 -6.96
C GLU A 26 -2.27 7.88 -7.81
N LEU A 27 -1.40 6.95 -8.20
CA LEU A 27 -1.82 5.78 -8.97
C LEU A 27 -2.79 4.89 -8.16
N TYR A 28 -2.59 4.75 -6.85
CA TYR A 28 -3.54 4.03 -5.98
C TYR A 28 -4.93 4.67 -6.00
N VAL A 29 -5.02 5.99 -5.83
CA VAL A 29 -6.30 6.73 -5.89
C VAL A 29 -6.98 6.53 -7.25
N GLN A 30 -6.23 6.66 -8.35
CA GLN A 30 -6.73 6.45 -9.71
C GLN A 30 -7.16 5.00 -9.99
N SER A 31 -6.64 4.04 -9.20
CA SER A 31 -6.93 2.61 -9.36
C SER A 31 -8.27 2.18 -8.74
N SER A 32 -8.88 3.02 -7.92
CA SER A 32 -10.09 2.70 -7.14
C SER A 32 -11.23 2.14 -8.01
N ASN A 33 -11.40 2.63 -9.25
CA ASN A 33 -12.44 2.20 -10.19
C ASN A 33 -11.88 1.77 -11.56
N SER A 34 -10.59 1.41 -11.62
CA SER A 34 -9.93 1.03 -12.86
C SER A 34 -9.10 -0.24 -12.69
N LEU A 35 -9.53 -1.33 -13.33
CA LEU A 35 -8.76 -2.57 -13.36
C LEU A 35 -7.38 -2.38 -14.01
N GLU A 36 -7.31 -1.57 -15.06
CA GLU A 36 -6.06 -1.29 -15.75
C GLU A 36 -5.05 -0.60 -14.82
N ASN A 37 -5.48 0.44 -14.11
CA ASN A 37 -4.62 1.14 -13.17
C ASN A 37 -4.26 0.26 -11.97
N ALA A 38 -5.18 -0.58 -11.48
CA ALA A 38 -4.88 -1.54 -10.41
C ALA A 38 -3.79 -2.54 -10.82
N VAL A 39 -3.81 -3.02 -12.07
CA VAL A 39 -2.77 -3.89 -12.61
C VAL A 39 -1.44 -3.15 -12.80
N LYS A 40 -1.47 -1.88 -13.24
CA LYS A 40 -0.26 -1.04 -13.32
C LYS A 40 0.35 -0.83 -11.93
N LEU A 41 -0.46 -0.52 -10.94
CA LEU A 41 -0.03 -0.35 -9.55
C LEU A 41 0.62 -1.64 -9.03
N GLN A 42 -0.03 -2.79 -9.26
CA GLN A 42 0.51 -4.09 -8.86
C GLN A 42 1.88 -4.36 -9.50
N LYS A 43 2.01 -4.14 -10.80
CA LYS A 43 3.26 -4.35 -11.52
C LYS A 43 4.37 -3.44 -10.97
N LEU A 44 4.09 -2.14 -10.87
CA LEU A 44 5.05 -1.16 -10.37
C LEU A 44 5.54 -1.52 -8.96
N THR A 45 4.60 -1.76 -8.04
CA THR A 45 4.95 -2.06 -6.64
C THR A 45 5.62 -3.43 -6.50
N ASN A 46 5.20 -4.43 -7.28
CA ASN A 46 5.86 -5.74 -7.30
C ASN A 46 7.31 -5.64 -7.78
N ASP A 47 7.55 -4.88 -8.85
CA ASP A 47 8.91 -4.69 -9.39
C ASP A 47 9.80 -3.97 -8.36
N LEU A 48 9.27 -2.99 -7.62
CA LEU A 48 10.00 -2.27 -6.57
C LEU A 48 10.27 -3.13 -5.33
N VAL A 49 9.34 -3.96 -4.91
CA VAL A 49 9.51 -4.85 -3.74
C VAL A 49 10.49 -5.96 -4.03
N PHE A 50 10.50 -6.49 -5.25
CA PHE A 50 11.28 -7.67 -5.64
C PHE A 50 12.41 -7.38 -6.64
N SER A 51 12.78 -6.09 -6.85
CA SER A 51 13.78 -5.66 -7.84
C SER A 51 15.16 -6.28 -7.65
N ASP A 52 15.56 -6.57 -6.40
CA ASP A 52 16.92 -7.02 -6.09
C ASP A 52 17.18 -8.49 -6.49
N ASP A 53 16.13 -9.28 -6.65
CA ASP A 53 16.20 -10.67 -7.11
C ASP A 53 14.85 -11.14 -7.64
N PRO A 54 14.62 -11.07 -8.94
CA PRO A 54 13.34 -11.46 -9.54
C PRO A 54 13.01 -12.95 -9.41
N PHE A 55 14.00 -13.80 -9.06
CA PHE A 55 13.81 -15.25 -8.88
C PHE A 55 13.57 -15.64 -7.43
N ASN A 56 13.96 -14.81 -6.47
CA ASN A 56 13.76 -15.06 -5.05
C ASN A 56 12.64 -14.17 -4.49
N LYS A 57 11.41 -14.64 -4.60
CA LYS A 57 10.25 -14.01 -3.95
C LYS A 57 10.21 -14.34 -2.45
N ASP A 58 11.30 -14.04 -1.75
CA ASP A 58 11.35 -14.19 -0.32
C ASP A 58 10.31 -13.28 0.34
N SER A 59 9.48 -13.89 1.16
CA SER A 59 8.41 -13.16 1.88
C SER A 59 8.94 -12.07 2.81
N GLU A 60 10.23 -12.09 3.16
CA GLU A 60 10.85 -11.07 3.98
C GLU A 60 11.09 -9.75 3.24
N LYS A 61 11.15 -9.77 1.90
CA LYS A 61 11.34 -8.54 1.11
C LYS A 61 10.22 -7.53 1.29
N ILE A 62 9.00 -7.98 1.59
CA ILE A 62 7.87 -7.08 1.87
C ILE A 62 8.11 -6.18 3.08
N PHE A 63 8.98 -6.57 4.03
CA PHE A 63 9.26 -5.77 5.22
C PHE A 63 10.35 -4.72 5.01
N LYS A 64 11.13 -4.80 3.93
CA LYS A 64 12.18 -3.81 3.62
C LYS A 64 11.62 -2.43 3.35
N ASN A 65 10.46 -2.36 2.69
CA ASN A 65 9.75 -1.12 2.44
C ASN A 65 8.24 -1.32 2.69
N PRO A 66 7.78 -1.12 3.93
CA PRO A 66 6.38 -1.36 4.30
C PRO A 66 5.39 -0.49 3.53
N TYR A 67 5.79 0.74 3.14
CA TYR A 67 4.92 1.64 2.37
C TYR A 67 4.62 1.06 0.98
N ILE A 68 5.66 0.76 0.19
CA ILE A 68 5.47 0.20 -1.16
C ILE A 68 4.75 -1.16 -1.09
N SER A 69 5.09 -1.97 -0.09
CA SER A 69 4.44 -3.28 0.12
C SER A 69 2.97 -3.15 0.54
N GLY A 70 2.59 -2.09 1.25
CA GLY A 70 1.21 -1.74 1.54
C GLY A 70 0.41 -1.46 0.26
N TYR A 71 0.99 -0.72 -0.68
CA TYR A 71 0.37 -0.48 -1.99
C TYR A 71 0.35 -1.72 -2.88
N LEU A 72 1.36 -2.59 -2.77
CA LEU A 72 1.30 -3.91 -3.42
C LEU A 72 0.12 -4.73 -2.89
N ALA A 73 -0.06 -4.80 -1.57
CA ALA A 73 -1.22 -5.46 -0.97
C ALA A 73 -2.54 -4.83 -1.44
N SER A 74 -2.63 -3.50 -1.41
CA SER A 74 -3.82 -2.76 -1.85
C SER A 74 -4.16 -2.99 -3.32
N SER A 75 -3.15 -3.13 -4.19
CA SER A 75 -3.37 -3.43 -5.61
C SER A 75 -4.10 -4.76 -5.84
N PHE A 76 -3.82 -5.77 -5.03
CA PHE A 76 -4.55 -7.04 -5.08
C PHE A 76 -6.03 -6.85 -4.73
N PHE A 77 -6.36 -6.07 -3.69
CA PHE A 77 -7.75 -5.78 -3.36
C PHE A 77 -8.46 -5.00 -4.47
N LEU A 78 -7.78 -4.03 -5.08
CA LEU A 78 -8.33 -3.25 -6.19
C LEU A 78 -8.57 -4.13 -7.44
N ILE A 79 -7.69 -5.08 -7.73
CA ILE A 79 -7.91 -6.08 -8.79
C ILE A 79 -9.09 -6.98 -8.42
N ALA A 80 -9.21 -7.42 -7.16
CA ALA A 80 -10.35 -8.19 -6.69
C ALA A 80 -11.67 -7.41 -6.86
N LYS A 81 -11.70 -6.12 -6.46
CA LYS A 81 -12.86 -5.23 -6.61
C LYS A 81 -13.30 -5.12 -8.07
N ASN A 82 -12.36 -4.86 -8.97
CA ASN A 82 -12.64 -4.52 -10.37
C ASN A 82 -12.73 -5.74 -11.33
N SER A 83 -12.31 -6.94 -10.91
CA SER A 83 -12.38 -8.15 -11.73
C SER A 83 -13.81 -8.64 -11.90
N LYS A 84 -14.14 -9.19 -13.08
CA LYS A 84 -15.41 -9.89 -13.33
C LYS A 84 -15.35 -11.37 -12.95
N ASN A 85 -14.16 -11.96 -12.84
CA ASN A 85 -13.96 -13.36 -12.55
C ASN A 85 -13.96 -13.61 -11.03
N ILE A 86 -14.91 -14.40 -10.54
CA ILE A 86 -15.09 -14.67 -9.10
C ILE A 86 -13.88 -15.37 -8.46
N PHE A 87 -13.22 -16.28 -9.16
CA PHE A 87 -12.03 -16.95 -8.65
C PHE A 87 -10.85 -15.99 -8.53
N LEU A 88 -10.68 -15.08 -9.51
CA LEU A 88 -9.67 -14.04 -9.43
C LEU A 88 -9.97 -13.04 -8.31
N LYS A 89 -11.26 -12.68 -8.09
CA LYS A 89 -11.66 -11.84 -6.95
C LYS A 89 -11.19 -12.46 -5.64
N PHE A 90 -11.58 -13.69 -5.39
CA PHE A 90 -11.27 -14.36 -4.13
C PHE A 90 -9.76 -14.53 -3.95
N LYS A 91 -9.06 -15.04 -4.97
CA LYS A 91 -7.61 -15.23 -4.93
C LYS A 91 -6.86 -13.93 -4.61
N ASN A 92 -7.20 -12.84 -5.31
CA ASN A 92 -6.52 -11.56 -5.08
C ASN A 92 -6.88 -10.97 -3.71
N PHE A 93 -8.12 -11.09 -3.27
CA PHE A 93 -8.53 -10.68 -1.93
C PHE A 93 -7.68 -11.36 -0.84
N GLU A 94 -7.53 -12.69 -0.89
CA GLU A 94 -6.75 -13.45 0.09
C GLU A 94 -5.27 -13.08 0.08
N ILE A 95 -4.67 -12.86 -1.10
CA ILE A 95 -3.27 -12.44 -1.21
C ILE A 95 -3.09 -11.04 -0.59
N GLY A 96 -3.95 -10.10 -0.95
CA GLY A 96 -3.90 -8.74 -0.42
C GLY A 96 -4.04 -8.71 1.10
N LYS A 97 -5.04 -9.43 1.63
CA LYS A 97 -5.28 -9.58 3.07
C LYS A 97 -4.05 -10.12 3.79
N PHE A 98 -3.50 -11.23 3.30
CA PHE A 98 -2.33 -11.86 3.90
C PHE A 98 -1.12 -10.92 3.99
N ILE A 99 -0.83 -10.17 2.91
CA ILE A 99 0.31 -9.23 2.90
C ILE A 99 0.03 -8.06 3.84
N LEU A 100 -1.14 -7.44 3.76
CA LEU A 100 -1.47 -6.24 4.54
C LEU A 100 -1.49 -6.52 6.04
N GLU A 101 -2.12 -7.61 6.46
CA GLU A 101 -2.16 -7.98 7.88
C GLU A 101 -0.78 -8.33 8.43
N LYS A 102 0.08 -8.99 7.65
CA LYS A 102 1.49 -9.19 8.02
C LYS A 102 2.25 -7.88 8.19
N LEU A 103 2.04 -6.92 7.30
CA LEU A 103 2.69 -5.62 7.41
C LEU A 103 2.23 -4.87 8.66
N ILE A 104 0.94 -4.82 8.92
CA ILE A 104 0.39 -4.13 10.11
C ILE A 104 0.83 -4.84 11.41
N TYR A 105 0.88 -6.16 11.42
CA TYR A 105 1.42 -6.90 12.57
C TYR A 105 2.86 -6.51 12.90
N ASN A 106 3.71 -6.29 11.88
CA ASN A 106 5.11 -5.90 12.07
C ASN A 106 5.30 -4.37 12.25
N PHE A 107 4.37 -3.56 11.78
CA PHE A 107 4.40 -2.10 11.82
C PHE A 107 3.07 -1.53 12.33
N PRO A 108 2.66 -1.84 13.58
CA PRO A 108 1.30 -1.56 14.08
C PRO A 108 0.96 -0.08 14.19
N ASN A 109 1.97 0.79 14.26
CA ASN A 109 1.79 2.24 14.36
C ASN A 109 2.04 2.97 13.02
N ASN A 110 2.08 2.26 11.91
CA ASN A 110 2.25 2.88 10.60
C ASN A 110 0.91 3.42 10.09
N LEU A 111 0.71 4.73 10.19
CA LEU A 111 -0.53 5.40 9.83
C LEU A 111 -0.97 5.10 8.39
N GLU A 112 -0.03 5.08 7.44
CA GLU A 112 -0.35 4.83 6.03
C GLU A 112 -0.90 3.43 5.79
N LEU A 113 -0.32 2.40 6.43
CA LEU A 113 -0.84 1.04 6.37
C LEU A 113 -2.23 0.92 6.99
N ILE A 114 -2.46 1.62 8.10
CA ILE A 114 -3.77 1.65 8.78
C ILE A 114 -4.81 2.35 7.89
N ILE A 115 -4.47 3.46 7.23
CA ILE A 115 -5.37 4.11 6.27
C ILE A 115 -5.71 3.16 5.11
N LEU A 116 -4.72 2.45 4.56
CA LEU A 116 -4.95 1.48 3.49
C LEU A 116 -5.90 0.36 3.94
N ARG A 117 -5.72 -0.20 5.15
CA ARG A 117 -6.63 -1.20 5.71
C ARG A 117 -8.03 -0.65 5.90
N ASN A 118 -8.16 0.51 6.51
CA ASN A 118 -9.46 1.17 6.72
C ASN A 118 -10.22 1.39 5.40
N ASN A 119 -9.54 1.86 4.35
CA ASN A 119 -10.15 2.03 3.03
C ASN A 119 -10.66 0.71 2.45
N ILE A 120 -9.87 -0.35 2.59
CA ILE A 120 -10.25 -1.67 2.09
C ILE A 120 -11.43 -2.23 2.88
N GLN A 121 -11.36 -2.21 4.19
CA GLN A 121 -12.40 -2.74 5.08
C GLN A 121 -13.72 -1.98 4.93
N SER A 122 -13.68 -0.65 4.81
CA SER A 122 -14.87 0.20 4.58
C SER A 122 -15.59 -0.11 3.27
N ASN A 123 -14.88 -0.62 2.27
CA ASN A 123 -15.42 -0.97 0.96
C ASN A 123 -15.59 -2.49 0.75
N CYS A 124 -15.28 -3.30 1.77
CA CYS A 124 -15.36 -4.75 1.68
C CYS A 124 -16.80 -5.23 1.82
N PRO A 125 -17.27 -6.17 0.97
CA PRO A 125 -18.57 -6.82 1.19
C PRO A 125 -18.62 -7.53 2.54
N LYS A 126 -19.67 -7.32 3.31
CA LYS A 126 -19.86 -7.94 4.65
C LYS A 126 -19.74 -9.46 4.66
N ALA A 127 -20.09 -10.11 3.55
CA ALA A 127 -19.96 -11.57 3.40
C ALA A 127 -18.53 -12.09 3.47
N LEU A 128 -17.51 -11.21 3.33
CA LEU A 128 -16.11 -11.58 3.45
C LEU A 128 -15.56 -11.47 4.88
N ASN A 129 -16.36 -10.95 5.84
CA ASN A 129 -16.00 -10.79 7.25
C ASN A 129 -14.59 -10.21 7.41
N TYR A 130 -14.37 -9.03 6.82
CA TYR A 130 -13.10 -8.32 6.90
C TYR A 130 -13.33 -6.85 7.25
N ASP A 131 -13.87 -6.63 8.45
CA ASP A 131 -14.21 -5.32 9.01
C ASP A 131 -13.95 -5.21 10.52
N ASP A 132 -13.22 -6.18 11.09
CA ASP A 132 -13.00 -6.31 12.53
C ASP A 132 -12.25 -5.11 13.15
N ASN A 133 -11.40 -4.43 12.37
CA ASN A 133 -10.54 -3.36 12.86
C ASN A 133 -11.06 -1.95 12.54
N LEU A 134 -12.20 -1.82 11.84
CA LEU A 134 -12.69 -0.53 11.34
C LEU A 134 -12.78 0.56 12.40
N ALA A 135 -13.35 0.26 13.55
CA ALA A 135 -13.53 1.26 14.62
C ALA A 135 -12.20 1.72 15.22
N GLU A 136 -11.27 0.79 15.42
CA GLU A 136 -9.93 1.07 15.94
C GLU A 136 -9.10 1.87 14.94
N ASP A 137 -9.17 1.49 13.66
CA ASP A 137 -8.44 2.17 12.58
C ASP A 137 -8.94 3.61 12.39
N ILE A 138 -10.26 3.83 12.41
CA ILE A 138 -10.84 5.18 12.31
C ILE A 138 -10.34 6.05 13.47
N PHE A 139 -10.41 5.56 14.69
CA PHE A 139 -9.94 6.30 15.85
C PHE A 139 -8.45 6.65 15.75
N PHE A 140 -7.61 5.68 15.37
CA PHE A 140 -6.19 5.91 15.19
C PHE A 140 -5.88 6.93 14.08
N ILE A 141 -6.62 6.88 12.97
CA ILE A 141 -6.46 7.81 11.85
C ILE A 141 -6.85 9.23 12.30
N GLU A 142 -8.00 9.41 12.96
CA GLU A 142 -8.47 10.71 13.44
C GLU A 142 -7.48 11.37 14.39
N GLU A 143 -6.85 10.60 15.27
CA GLU A 143 -5.86 11.12 16.20
C GLU A 143 -4.53 11.51 15.55
N ASN A 144 -4.15 10.89 14.42
CA ASN A 144 -2.81 11.03 13.88
C ASN A 144 -2.72 11.75 12.53
N ILE A 145 -3.81 11.83 11.75
CA ILE A 145 -3.78 12.34 10.36
C ILE A 145 -3.35 13.80 10.27
N HIS A 146 -3.57 14.60 11.32
CA HIS A 146 -3.18 15.99 11.35
C HIS A 146 -1.65 16.20 11.34
N LEU A 147 -0.87 15.16 11.62
CA LEU A 147 0.59 15.18 11.58
C LEU A 147 1.16 14.92 10.17
N PHE A 148 0.30 14.48 9.23
CA PHE A 148 0.73 13.98 7.92
C PHE A 148 -0.18 14.50 6.80
N ASP A 149 -0.03 15.78 6.42
CA ASP A 149 -0.88 16.40 5.38
C ASP A 149 -0.84 15.66 4.03
N ASN A 150 0.30 15.06 3.68
CA ASN A 150 0.48 14.29 2.45
C ASN A 150 -0.31 12.97 2.41
N LEU A 151 -0.81 12.48 3.55
CA LEU A 151 -1.65 11.27 3.60
C LEU A 151 -3.14 11.56 3.46
N ARG A 152 -3.56 12.84 3.50
CA ARG A 152 -4.99 13.21 3.40
C ARG A 152 -5.63 12.77 2.09
N ILE A 153 -4.86 12.74 1.00
CA ILE A 153 -5.34 12.24 -0.29
C ILE A 153 -5.85 10.79 -0.22
N LEU A 154 -5.36 10.00 0.75
CA LEU A 154 -5.73 8.61 0.93
C LEU A 154 -7.03 8.44 1.72
N THR A 155 -7.45 9.41 2.52
CA THR A 155 -8.64 9.29 3.39
C THR A 155 -9.96 9.38 2.63
N ASP A 156 -9.95 9.85 1.38
CA ASP A 156 -11.12 10.03 0.54
C ASP A 156 -11.30 8.95 -0.54
N VAL A 157 -10.51 7.89 -0.51
CA VAL A 157 -10.57 6.77 -1.48
C VAL A 157 -11.75 5.86 -1.14
N ARG A 158 -12.84 5.94 -1.93
CA ARG A 158 -14.07 5.13 -1.81
C ARG A 158 -14.31 4.22 -3.01
#